data_32896de05c727ec7038275e8c328b098
#
_entry.id   32896de05c727ec7038275e8c328b098
#
_cell.length_a   1.000
_cell.length_b   1.000
_cell.length_c   1.000
_cell.angle_alpha   90.00
_cell.angle_beta   90.00
_cell.angle_gamma   90.00
#
_symmetry.space_group_name_H-M   'P 1'
#
loop_
_entity.id
_entity.type
_entity.pdbx_description
1 polymer ?
#
loop_
_entity_poly.entity_id
_entity_poly.type
_entity_poly.pdbx_seq_one_letter_code
_entity_poly.pdbx_strand_id
1 'polypeptide(L)'
;MMKRIFYFLLLISVLMACEDDDNFSSSSSLRLTFEMDTLKMDTVFSRSASSTYRFWVYNDNTEGLRLSSVRLSKGNQTGFRVNVDGSYLDNSNGSQVNNLEIRRKDSILVFVELTPFDARQLEPRLVEDDLVFSLESGTIQKVNLQAMTWDAERWDHLTLQHDTTITSERPIIVFGKLTIPQDVTLTLKNATLYFHDQAGIDVHGTLITDSCLLRGDRLDRMFSYLPYDRVSGQWGGLHFYETSTKNILTDTEIRNSSDYAILCDSAAFDATELRLDLLHCVIHNGEGTGLACRNANIRLQLCQISNMAGECVAIMGGQTQIHRCTLAQFYPYDGNRGAALMFSDTLPLQNLLCDSSIITGYADDVIMGIRTDTTRVFEYRFMHSLLRTPKVETADSVRFTDIIWETPKDSIQGTRHFRLIDEDNFIYDFHLDSLSTAKGLGCY
;
A
#
# COMPACT_ATOMS: atom_id res chain seq x y z
N MET A 1 -45.36 59.74 -10.67
CA MET A 1 -45.95 58.70 -11.52
C MET A 1 -44.89 58.06 -12.44
N MET A 2 -44.11 58.84 -13.18
CA MET A 2 -43.01 58.35 -14.09
C MET A 2 -41.97 57.45 -13.42
N LYS A 3 -41.47 57.74 -12.20
CA LYS A 3 -40.45 56.89 -11.51
C LYS A 3 -40.99 55.48 -11.17
N ARG A 4 -42.29 55.35 -10.84
CA ARG A 4 -42.90 54.04 -10.56
C ARG A 4 -43.10 53.20 -11.83
N ILE A 5 -43.35 53.84 -12.96
CA ILE A 5 -43.46 53.21 -14.28
C ILE A 5 -42.10 52.73 -14.74
N PHE A 6 -41.04 53.53 -14.48
CA PHE A 6 -39.65 53.14 -14.81
C PHE A 6 -39.19 51.92 -14.01
N TYR A 7 -39.46 51.85 -12.71
CA TYR A 7 -39.15 50.67 -11.89
C TYR A 7 -39.96 49.43 -12.28
N PHE A 8 -41.17 49.60 -12.71
CA PHE A 8 -42.04 48.53 -13.20
C PHE A 8 -41.56 47.96 -14.54
N LEU A 9 -41.13 48.83 -15.45
CA LEU A 9 -40.49 48.47 -16.72
C LEU A 9 -39.13 47.81 -16.51
N LEU A 10 -38.32 48.28 -15.56
CA LEU A 10 -37.03 47.64 -15.18
C LEU A 10 -37.24 46.27 -14.58
N LEU A 11 -38.31 46.07 -13.75
CA LEU A 11 -38.65 44.77 -13.16
C LEU A 11 -39.13 43.77 -14.24
N ILE A 12 -39.90 44.22 -15.23
CA ILE A 12 -40.34 43.41 -16.37
C ILE A 12 -39.15 43.00 -17.26
N SER A 13 -38.19 43.88 -17.47
CA SER A 13 -36.98 43.53 -18.28
C SER A 13 -36.08 42.48 -17.58
N VAL A 14 -36.08 42.43 -16.26
CA VAL A 14 -35.35 41.40 -15.50
C VAL A 14 -36.10 40.03 -15.53
N LEU A 15 -37.41 40.02 -15.68
CA LEU A 15 -38.21 38.80 -15.78
C LEU A 15 -38.18 38.15 -17.18
N MET A 16 -37.79 38.89 -18.22
CA MET A 16 -37.67 38.37 -19.58
C MET A 16 -36.25 37.87 -19.94
N ALA A 17 -35.29 37.88 -18.99
CA ALA A 17 -33.91 37.51 -19.24
C ALA A 17 -33.58 36.04 -19.04
N CYS A 18 -34.58 35.16 -18.91
CA CYS A 18 -34.37 33.72 -18.67
C CYS A 18 -35.39 32.87 -19.44
N GLU A 19 -35.49 33.01 -20.75
CA GLU A 19 -35.88 31.93 -21.64
C GLU A 19 -34.61 31.51 -22.40
N ASP A 20 -33.80 30.66 -21.77
CA ASP A 20 -32.86 29.82 -22.50
C ASP A 20 -33.72 28.76 -23.21
N ASP A 21 -34.09 29.05 -24.45
CA ASP A 21 -34.69 28.07 -25.37
C ASP A 21 -33.59 27.04 -25.66
N ASP A 22 -33.57 25.97 -24.86
CA ASP A 22 -32.71 24.81 -25.09
C ASP A 22 -33.15 24.15 -26.41
N ASN A 23 -32.59 24.62 -27.52
CA ASN A 23 -32.85 24.06 -28.82
C ASN A 23 -32.01 22.81 -29.02
N PHE A 24 -32.69 21.64 -29.10
CA PHE A 24 -32.07 20.33 -29.34
C PHE A 24 -32.10 19.98 -30.81
N SER A 25 -30.94 19.56 -31.33
CA SER A 25 -30.77 19.24 -32.75
C SER A 25 -30.77 17.74 -33.00
N SER A 26 -31.45 17.33 -34.05
CA SER A 26 -31.40 15.97 -34.60
C SER A 26 -30.46 15.84 -35.81
N SER A 27 -29.56 16.83 -36.03
CA SER A 27 -28.61 16.81 -37.12
C SER A 27 -27.57 15.70 -36.96
N SER A 28 -27.43 14.85 -37.98
CA SER A 28 -26.41 13.78 -38.00
C SER A 28 -24.98 14.27 -38.18
N SER A 29 -24.77 15.57 -38.43
CA SER A 29 -23.43 16.18 -38.49
C SER A 29 -22.84 16.51 -37.13
N LEU A 30 -23.68 16.66 -36.10
CA LEU A 30 -23.24 17.01 -34.74
C LEU A 30 -22.70 15.77 -33.99
N ARG A 31 -21.71 15.99 -33.15
CA ARG A 31 -20.96 14.96 -32.41
C ARG A 31 -20.73 15.38 -30.97
N LEU A 32 -20.62 14.40 -30.09
CA LEU A 32 -20.04 14.60 -28.77
C LEU A 32 -18.52 14.61 -28.86
N THR A 33 -17.88 15.32 -27.94
CA THR A 33 -16.43 15.27 -27.70
C THR A 33 -16.19 14.49 -26.41
N PHE A 34 -15.23 13.58 -26.43
CA PHE A 34 -14.87 12.79 -25.26
C PHE A 34 -13.49 13.20 -24.74
N GLU A 35 -13.35 13.25 -23.42
CA GLU A 35 -12.05 13.51 -22.78
C GLU A 35 -11.00 12.47 -23.20
N MET A 36 -11.44 11.24 -23.49
CA MET A 36 -10.61 10.12 -23.94
C MET A 36 -11.38 9.15 -24.83
N ASP A 37 -10.68 8.46 -25.71
CA ASP A 37 -11.26 7.40 -26.55
C ASP A 37 -11.28 6.04 -25.85
N THR A 38 -10.37 5.85 -24.87
CA THR A 38 -10.22 4.63 -24.09
C THR A 38 -9.95 4.97 -22.64
N LEU A 39 -10.78 4.47 -21.74
CA LEU A 39 -10.54 4.50 -20.29
C LEU A 39 -9.74 3.24 -19.92
N LYS A 40 -8.48 3.42 -19.58
CA LYS A 40 -7.62 2.35 -19.08
C LYS A 40 -7.62 2.38 -17.55
N MET A 41 -8.18 1.35 -16.96
CA MET A 41 -8.19 1.12 -15.53
C MET A 41 -6.98 0.26 -15.15
N ASP A 42 -6.53 0.38 -13.90
CA ASP A 42 -5.48 -0.45 -13.34
C ASP A 42 -5.93 -1.91 -13.17
N THR A 43 -5.03 -2.78 -12.71
CA THR A 43 -5.33 -4.20 -12.46
C THR A 43 -6.31 -4.36 -11.30
N VAL A 44 -7.31 -5.20 -11.48
CA VAL A 44 -8.37 -5.49 -10.50
C VAL A 44 -8.43 -6.99 -10.24
N PHE A 45 -8.49 -7.39 -8.98
CA PHE A 45 -8.74 -8.80 -8.65
C PHE A 45 -10.18 -9.21 -8.95
N SER A 46 -10.36 -10.47 -9.37
CA SER A 46 -11.70 -11.04 -9.54
C SER A 46 -12.50 -10.97 -8.24
N ARG A 47 -13.81 -10.70 -8.36
CA ARG A 47 -14.75 -10.54 -7.25
C ARG A 47 -14.45 -9.38 -6.29
N SER A 48 -13.52 -8.49 -6.63
CA SER A 48 -13.21 -7.27 -5.91
C SER A 48 -13.61 -6.07 -6.77
N ALA A 49 -14.16 -5.02 -6.14
CA ALA A 49 -14.47 -3.80 -6.85
C ALA A 49 -13.20 -2.98 -7.10
N SER A 50 -13.09 -2.39 -8.28
CA SER A 50 -12.05 -1.38 -8.56
C SER A 50 -12.33 -0.08 -7.80
N SER A 51 -11.36 0.83 -7.83
CA SER A 51 -11.64 2.25 -7.61
C SER A 51 -12.61 2.78 -8.65
N THR A 52 -13.25 3.90 -8.33
CA THR A 52 -14.12 4.62 -9.27
C THR A 52 -13.27 5.50 -10.18
N TYR A 53 -13.34 5.25 -11.47
CA TYR A 53 -12.74 6.07 -12.52
C TYR A 53 -13.79 7.00 -13.09
N ARG A 54 -13.36 8.10 -13.72
CA ARG A 54 -14.28 9.08 -14.32
C ARG A 54 -13.71 9.67 -15.60
N PHE A 55 -14.62 10.14 -16.48
CA PHE A 55 -14.28 10.98 -17.63
C PHE A 55 -15.46 11.86 -18.01
N TRP A 56 -15.15 12.96 -18.70
CA TRP A 56 -16.14 13.90 -19.18
C TRP A 56 -16.55 13.63 -20.62
N VAL A 57 -17.82 13.91 -20.90
CA VAL A 57 -18.40 13.91 -22.25
C VAL A 57 -18.99 15.28 -22.51
N TYR A 58 -18.52 15.97 -23.54
CA TYR A 58 -18.84 17.33 -23.83
C TYR A 58 -19.76 17.47 -25.05
N ASN A 59 -20.69 18.38 -25.00
CA ASN A 59 -21.41 18.89 -26.16
C ASN A 59 -20.84 20.27 -26.53
N ASP A 60 -19.80 20.31 -27.36
CA ASP A 60 -19.16 21.55 -27.84
C ASP A 60 -19.97 22.27 -28.94
N ASN A 61 -21.16 21.75 -29.28
CA ASN A 61 -21.98 22.33 -30.33
C ASN A 61 -22.75 23.58 -29.85
N THR A 62 -23.33 24.31 -30.79
CA THR A 62 -24.16 25.48 -30.53
C THR A 62 -25.63 25.13 -30.21
N GLU A 63 -25.98 23.86 -30.33
CA GLU A 63 -27.33 23.28 -30.06
C GLU A 63 -27.20 22.16 -29.03
N GLY A 64 -28.25 21.89 -28.28
CA GLY A 64 -28.37 20.76 -27.39
C GLY A 64 -28.41 19.44 -28.16
N LEU A 65 -27.92 18.36 -27.56
CA LEU A 65 -27.99 17.01 -28.12
C LEU A 65 -28.80 16.10 -27.22
N ARG A 66 -29.66 15.26 -27.81
CA ARG A 66 -30.37 14.17 -27.12
C ARG A 66 -29.75 12.85 -27.44
N LEU A 67 -29.48 12.07 -26.38
CA LEU A 67 -29.06 10.69 -26.49
C LEU A 67 -30.28 9.80 -26.35
N SER A 68 -30.58 9.03 -27.38
CA SER A 68 -31.62 8.00 -27.31
C SER A 68 -31.23 6.91 -26.31
N SER A 69 -29.94 6.56 -26.22
CA SER A 69 -29.44 5.64 -25.21
C SER A 69 -27.93 5.81 -24.95
N VAL A 70 -27.50 5.52 -23.72
CA VAL A 70 -26.11 5.20 -23.35
C VAL A 70 -26.10 3.81 -22.76
N ARG A 71 -25.28 2.89 -23.27
CA ARG A 71 -25.29 1.48 -22.86
C ARG A 71 -23.92 0.82 -22.94
N LEU A 72 -23.73 -0.23 -22.13
CA LEU A 72 -22.64 -1.17 -22.32
C LEU A 72 -22.91 -2.09 -23.52
N SER A 73 -21.94 -2.29 -24.39
CA SER A 73 -22.05 -3.11 -25.60
C SER A 73 -22.32 -4.58 -25.29
N LYS A 74 -21.65 -5.10 -24.24
CA LYS A 74 -21.79 -6.48 -23.76
C LYS A 74 -22.76 -6.62 -22.57
N GLY A 75 -23.46 -5.54 -22.20
CA GLY A 75 -24.34 -5.51 -21.04
C GLY A 75 -23.59 -5.77 -19.74
N ASN A 76 -24.11 -6.68 -18.89
CA ASN A 76 -23.49 -7.02 -17.61
C ASN A 76 -22.47 -8.16 -17.66
N GLN A 77 -22.06 -8.59 -18.86
CA GLN A 77 -21.23 -9.80 -19.01
C GLN A 77 -19.77 -9.58 -18.66
N THR A 78 -19.30 -8.33 -18.62
CA THR A 78 -17.91 -7.97 -18.37
C THR A 78 -17.64 -7.56 -16.92
N GLY A 79 -18.70 -7.21 -16.16
CA GLY A 79 -18.62 -6.74 -14.78
C GLY A 79 -18.41 -5.23 -14.63
N PHE A 80 -18.37 -4.46 -15.73
CA PHE A 80 -18.36 -2.99 -15.66
C PHE A 80 -19.67 -2.47 -15.10
N ARG A 81 -19.56 -1.48 -14.23
CA ARG A 81 -20.65 -0.71 -13.64
C ARG A 81 -20.45 0.76 -13.98
N VAL A 82 -21.45 1.35 -14.60
CA VAL A 82 -21.34 2.71 -15.13
C VAL A 82 -22.49 3.57 -14.61
N ASN A 83 -22.16 4.78 -14.19
CA ASN A 83 -23.11 5.83 -13.88
C ASN A 83 -22.88 6.98 -14.87
N VAL A 84 -23.92 7.40 -15.57
CA VAL A 84 -23.87 8.48 -16.55
C VAL A 84 -24.76 9.60 -16.03
N ASP A 85 -24.16 10.72 -15.67
CA ASP A 85 -24.86 11.91 -15.16
C ASP A 85 -25.86 11.61 -14.05
N GLY A 86 -25.42 10.86 -13.02
CA GLY A 86 -26.25 10.44 -11.90
C GLY A 86 -27.15 9.24 -12.16
N SER A 87 -27.26 8.76 -13.41
CA SER A 87 -28.08 7.63 -13.79
C SER A 87 -27.25 6.35 -13.93
N TYR A 88 -27.56 5.34 -13.13
CA TYR A 88 -26.86 4.05 -13.16
C TYR A 88 -27.37 3.17 -14.29
N LEU A 89 -26.46 2.52 -15.03
CA LEU A 89 -26.77 1.55 -16.06
C LEU A 89 -27.18 0.22 -15.41
N ASP A 90 -28.43 0.13 -14.97
CA ASP A 90 -28.95 -1.03 -14.26
C ASP A 90 -29.18 -2.23 -15.20
N ASN A 91 -28.89 -3.42 -14.70
CA ASN A 91 -29.14 -4.69 -15.42
C ASN A 91 -30.64 -4.93 -15.72
N SER A 92 -31.53 -4.44 -14.85
CA SER A 92 -32.99 -4.55 -15.07
C SER A 92 -33.44 -3.77 -16.31
N ASN A 93 -32.66 -2.73 -16.70
CA ASN A 93 -32.91 -1.92 -17.89
C ASN A 93 -31.99 -2.27 -19.06
N GLY A 94 -31.40 -3.47 -19.06
CA GLY A 94 -30.48 -3.91 -20.11
C GLY A 94 -29.13 -3.21 -20.09
N SER A 95 -28.67 -2.78 -18.92
CA SER A 95 -27.43 -2.02 -18.70
C SER A 95 -27.36 -0.75 -19.57
N GLN A 96 -28.43 0.03 -19.57
CA GLN A 96 -28.55 1.26 -20.34
C GLN A 96 -29.35 2.34 -19.61
N VAL A 97 -29.12 3.58 -20.04
CA VAL A 97 -29.90 4.76 -19.70
C VAL A 97 -30.42 5.37 -21.01
N ASN A 98 -31.67 5.83 -21.03
CA ASN A 98 -32.34 6.38 -22.21
C ASN A 98 -32.72 7.85 -21.99
N ASN A 99 -32.91 8.57 -23.11
CA ASN A 99 -33.42 9.94 -23.13
C ASN A 99 -32.61 10.93 -22.29
N LEU A 100 -31.28 10.89 -22.41
CA LEU A 100 -30.40 11.81 -21.75
C LEU A 100 -30.17 13.06 -22.61
N GLU A 101 -30.24 14.25 -22.00
CA GLU A 101 -30.06 15.53 -22.68
C GLU A 101 -28.73 16.16 -22.25
N ILE A 102 -27.95 16.67 -23.23
CA ILE A 102 -26.78 17.47 -22.97
C ILE A 102 -26.98 18.83 -23.67
N ARG A 103 -27.12 19.89 -22.87
CA ARG A 103 -27.35 21.22 -23.38
C ARG A 103 -26.17 21.72 -24.24
N ARG A 104 -26.39 22.77 -25.00
CA ARG A 104 -25.29 23.45 -25.76
C ARG A 104 -24.17 23.87 -24.82
N LYS A 105 -22.91 23.64 -25.22
CA LYS A 105 -21.71 24.00 -24.44
C LYS A 105 -21.68 23.43 -23.02
N ASP A 106 -22.41 22.34 -22.77
CA ASP A 106 -22.49 21.65 -21.50
C ASP A 106 -21.78 20.29 -21.56
N SER A 107 -21.66 19.62 -20.41
CA SER A 107 -20.97 18.33 -20.28
C SER A 107 -21.67 17.46 -19.26
N ILE A 108 -21.49 16.16 -19.41
CA ILE A 108 -21.92 15.16 -18.44
C ILE A 108 -20.70 14.39 -17.92
N LEU A 109 -20.80 13.93 -16.67
CA LEU A 109 -19.75 13.15 -16.03
C LEU A 109 -20.13 11.68 -16.03
N VAL A 110 -19.19 10.83 -16.44
CA VAL A 110 -19.33 9.37 -16.43
C VAL A 110 -18.41 8.79 -15.37
N PHE A 111 -18.98 7.98 -14.48
CA PHE A 111 -18.25 7.18 -13.49
C PHE A 111 -18.26 5.71 -13.92
N VAL A 112 -17.12 5.07 -13.78
CA VAL A 112 -16.91 3.66 -14.17
C VAL A 112 -16.23 2.92 -13.04
N GLU A 113 -16.76 1.76 -12.69
CA GLU A 113 -16.18 0.76 -11.80
C GLU A 113 -16.17 -0.59 -12.49
N LEU A 114 -15.32 -1.49 -12.04
CA LEU A 114 -15.27 -2.87 -12.51
C LEU A 114 -15.30 -3.82 -11.32
N THR A 115 -16.15 -4.84 -11.38
CA THR A 115 -16.09 -6.02 -10.50
C THR A 115 -16.00 -7.24 -11.40
N PRO A 116 -14.78 -7.73 -11.71
CA PRO A 116 -14.60 -8.79 -12.69
C PRO A 116 -15.09 -10.14 -12.15
N PHE A 117 -15.57 -11.00 -13.04
CA PHE A 117 -15.89 -12.38 -12.72
C PHE A 117 -14.63 -13.22 -12.64
N ASP A 118 -14.65 -14.25 -11.76
CA ASP A 118 -13.58 -15.24 -11.64
C ASP A 118 -13.65 -16.21 -12.85
N ALA A 119 -12.64 -16.16 -13.69
CA ALA A 119 -12.50 -17.04 -14.85
C ALA A 119 -11.60 -18.25 -14.59
N ARG A 120 -11.04 -18.38 -13.36
CA ARG A 120 -10.12 -19.44 -12.90
C ARG A 120 -8.83 -19.54 -13.74
N GLN A 121 -8.29 -18.38 -14.15
CA GLN A 121 -7.04 -18.30 -14.88
C GLN A 121 -5.88 -17.97 -13.93
N LEU A 122 -4.68 -18.43 -14.26
CA LEU A 122 -3.47 -18.15 -13.49
C LEU A 122 -2.92 -16.76 -13.78
N GLU A 123 -2.94 -16.40 -15.06
CA GLU A 123 -2.36 -15.15 -15.54
C GLU A 123 -3.40 -14.02 -15.61
N PRO A 124 -2.97 -12.77 -15.42
CA PRO A 124 -3.83 -11.62 -15.63
C PRO A 124 -4.35 -11.57 -17.07
N ARG A 125 -5.62 -11.21 -17.24
CA ARG A 125 -6.29 -11.09 -18.54
C ARG A 125 -6.90 -9.71 -18.74
N LEU A 126 -6.96 -9.28 -20.00
CA LEU A 126 -7.66 -8.06 -20.39
C LEU A 126 -9.18 -8.31 -20.39
N VAL A 127 -9.91 -7.43 -19.69
CA VAL A 127 -11.37 -7.32 -19.79
C VAL A 127 -11.71 -5.98 -20.40
N GLU A 128 -12.56 -5.98 -21.42
CA GLU A 128 -12.95 -4.77 -22.14
C GLU A 128 -14.43 -4.79 -22.54
N ASP A 129 -15.00 -3.60 -22.62
CA ASP A 129 -16.33 -3.33 -23.14
C ASP A 129 -16.33 -1.95 -23.81
N ASP A 130 -17.33 -1.68 -24.65
CA ASP A 130 -17.58 -0.36 -25.20
C ASP A 130 -18.78 0.29 -24.50
N LEU A 131 -18.60 1.50 -23.97
CA LEU A 131 -19.71 2.36 -23.59
C LEU A 131 -20.20 3.12 -24.80
N VAL A 132 -21.36 2.79 -25.29
CA VAL A 132 -21.94 3.24 -26.55
C VAL A 132 -22.94 4.36 -26.30
N PHE A 133 -22.74 5.50 -26.95
CA PHE A 133 -23.60 6.68 -26.96
C PHE A 133 -24.34 6.76 -28.28
N SER A 134 -25.66 6.65 -28.25
CA SER A 134 -26.53 6.73 -29.42
C SER A 134 -27.31 8.05 -29.39
N LEU A 135 -27.07 8.94 -30.34
CA LEU A 135 -27.84 10.20 -30.47
C LEU A 135 -29.18 9.97 -31.17
N GLU A 136 -30.17 10.80 -30.93
CA GLU A 136 -31.44 10.82 -31.68
C GLU A 136 -31.26 10.96 -33.18
N SER A 137 -30.19 11.62 -33.61
CA SER A 137 -29.80 11.75 -35.02
C SER A 137 -29.40 10.42 -35.71
N GLY A 138 -29.33 9.30 -34.95
CA GLY A 138 -28.79 8.03 -35.40
C GLY A 138 -27.27 7.92 -35.37
N THR A 139 -26.57 8.95 -34.93
CA THR A 139 -25.11 8.93 -34.76
C THR A 139 -24.74 8.06 -33.57
N ILE A 140 -23.77 7.18 -33.76
CA ILE A 140 -23.24 6.30 -32.71
C ILE A 140 -21.77 6.63 -32.47
N GLN A 141 -21.42 6.86 -31.22
CA GLN A 141 -20.05 7.08 -30.74
C GLN A 141 -19.80 6.16 -29.55
N LYS A 142 -18.53 5.92 -29.21
CA LYS A 142 -18.19 5.03 -28.11
C LYS A 142 -16.91 5.43 -27.42
N VAL A 143 -16.79 5.04 -26.14
CA VAL A 143 -15.56 5.02 -25.37
C VAL A 143 -15.27 3.57 -25.00
N ASN A 144 -14.05 3.10 -25.27
CA ASN A 144 -13.63 1.76 -24.89
C ASN A 144 -13.22 1.75 -23.40
N LEU A 145 -13.70 0.78 -22.63
CA LEU A 145 -13.37 0.56 -21.23
C LEU A 145 -12.46 -0.66 -21.15
N GLN A 146 -11.28 -0.52 -20.53
CA GLN A 146 -10.28 -1.59 -20.42
C GLN A 146 -9.75 -1.70 -18.99
N ALA A 147 -9.57 -2.93 -18.52
CA ALA A 147 -8.86 -3.23 -17.28
C ALA A 147 -8.13 -4.56 -17.38
N MET A 148 -6.98 -4.68 -16.73
CA MET A 148 -6.38 -5.98 -16.46
C MET A 148 -7.09 -6.60 -15.26
N THR A 149 -7.42 -7.87 -15.33
CA THR A 149 -8.06 -8.59 -14.22
C THR A 149 -7.24 -9.82 -13.85
N TRP A 150 -7.09 -10.08 -12.56
CA TRP A 150 -6.32 -11.20 -12.06
C TRP A 150 -7.19 -12.04 -11.12
N ASP A 151 -7.30 -13.34 -11.42
CA ASP A 151 -8.07 -14.24 -10.61
C ASP A 151 -7.28 -14.62 -9.35
N ALA A 152 -7.90 -14.44 -8.19
CA ALA A 152 -7.29 -14.68 -6.90
C ALA A 152 -8.13 -15.67 -6.08
N GLU A 153 -7.46 -16.43 -5.24
CA GLU A 153 -8.12 -17.19 -4.19
C GLU A 153 -8.53 -16.24 -3.05
N ARG A 154 -9.72 -16.40 -2.50
CA ARG A 154 -10.24 -15.55 -1.43
C ARG A 154 -10.32 -16.31 -0.12
N TRP A 155 -9.64 -15.80 0.91
CA TRP A 155 -9.75 -16.24 2.30
C TRP A 155 -10.45 -15.15 3.11
N ASP A 156 -11.49 -15.54 3.82
CA ASP A 156 -12.34 -14.62 4.57
C ASP A 156 -12.46 -15.10 6.02
N HIS A 157 -11.85 -14.37 6.98
CA HIS A 157 -11.81 -14.71 8.40
C HIS A 157 -11.45 -16.18 8.64
N LEU A 158 -10.37 -16.64 8.01
CA LEU A 158 -9.97 -18.04 8.02
C LEU A 158 -9.25 -18.40 9.33
N THR A 159 -9.75 -19.41 10.04
CA THR A 159 -9.04 -20.03 11.15
C THR A 159 -8.62 -21.45 10.75
N LEU A 160 -7.32 -21.74 10.80
CA LEU A 160 -6.79 -23.04 10.46
C LEU A 160 -7.22 -24.10 11.50
N GLN A 161 -7.43 -25.32 11.05
CA GLN A 161 -7.85 -26.43 11.93
C GLN A 161 -6.74 -27.44 12.17
N HIS A 162 -5.71 -27.44 11.34
CA HIS A 162 -4.57 -28.35 11.36
C HIS A 162 -3.38 -27.73 10.61
N ASP A 163 -2.24 -28.35 10.74
CA ASP A 163 -1.04 -27.95 10.00
C ASP A 163 -1.33 -27.89 8.51
N THR A 164 -0.95 -26.78 7.92
CA THR A 164 -1.29 -26.47 6.54
C THR A 164 -0.07 -25.96 5.79
N THR A 165 0.18 -26.52 4.62
CA THR A 165 1.21 -26.02 3.70
C THR A 165 0.54 -25.46 2.45
N ILE A 166 0.86 -24.23 2.11
CA ILE A 166 0.36 -23.53 0.93
C ILE A 166 1.53 -23.25 -0.01
N THR A 167 1.36 -23.70 -1.24
CA THR A 167 2.14 -23.25 -2.39
C THR A 167 1.13 -22.81 -3.42
N SER A 168 1.11 -21.53 -3.79
CA SER A 168 0.05 -21.02 -4.67
C SER A 168 0.63 -20.37 -5.91
N GLU A 169 0.15 -20.80 -7.08
CA GLU A 169 0.44 -20.16 -8.36
C GLU A 169 -0.45 -18.94 -8.62
N ARG A 170 -1.56 -18.82 -7.89
CA ARG A 170 -2.47 -17.66 -7.94
C ARG A 170 -2.30 -16.81 -6.69
N PRO A 171 -2.51 -15.48 -6.80
CA PRO A 171 -2.54 -14.63 -5.61
C PRO A 171 -3.66 -15.06 -4.66
N ILE A 172 -3.41 -14.89 -3.37
CA ILE A 172 -4.38 -15.14 -2.31
C ILE A 172 -4.77 -13.79 -1.72
N ILE A 173 -6.06 -13.47 -1.67
CA ILE A 173 -6.56 -12.26 -1.01
C ILE A 173 -7.16 -12.64 0.32
N VAL A 174 -6.66 -12.03 1.39
CA VAL A 174 -7.11 -12.24 2.75
C VAL A 174 -8.01 -11.09 3.18
N PHE A 175 -9.23 -11.41 3.59
CA PHE A 175 -10.17 -10.49 4.21
C PHE A 175 -10.28 -10.80 5.70
N GLY A 176 -10.19 -9.76 6.54
CA GLY A 176 -10.19 -9.95 7.99
C GLY A 176 -8.93 -10.66 8.50
N LYS A 177 -9.06 -11.49 9.52
CA LYS A 177 -7.90 -12.16 10.12
C LYS A 177 -7.75 -13.58 9.62
N LEU A 178 -6.50 -13.94 9.24
CA LEU A 178 -6.07 -15.32 9.12
C LEU A 178 -5.50 -15.74 10.46
N THR A 179 -6.16 -16.66 11.15
CA THR A 179 -5.75 -17.09 12.49
C THR A 179 -5.07 -18.46 12.43
N ILE A 180 -3.86 -18.53 12.98
CA ILE A 180 -3.10 -19.76 13.20
C ILE A 180 -3.22 -20.10 14.68
N PRO A 181 -4.06 -21.08 15.07
CA PRO A 181 -4.23 -21.46 16.47
C PRO A 181 -2.95 -22.04 17.10
N GLN A 182 -2.92 -22.07 18.42
CA GLN A 182 -1.86 -22.74 19.16
C GLN A 182 -1.71 -24.19 18.67
N ASP A 183 -0.48 -24.69 18.64
CA ASP A 183 -0.10 -26.04 18.17
C ASP A 183 -0.39 -26.32 16.67
N VAL A 184 -0.76 -25.30 15.90
CA VAL A 184 -0.95 -25.37 14.45
C VAL A 184 0.16 -24.65 13.75
N THR A 185 0.68 -25.23 12.67
CA THR A 185 1.71 -24.65 11.81
C THR A 185 1.13 -24.27 10.44
N LEU A 186 1.32 -23.01 10.05
CA LEU A 186 1.14 -22.58 8.66
C LEU A 186 2.50 -22.47 7.98
N THR A 187 2.67 -23.18 6.87
CA THR A 187 3.84 -23.06 5.99
C THR A 187 3.43 -22.47 4.66
N LEU A 188 3.98 -21.31 4.32
CA LEU A 188 3.80 -20.63 3.04
C LEU A 188 5.08 -20.78 2.21
N LYS A 189 4.97 -21.23 0.96
CA LYS A 189 6.10 -21.38 0.03
C LYS A 189 5.77 -20.80 -1.34
N ASN A 190 6.65 -19.93 -1.83
CA ASN A 190 6.46 -19.28 -3.14
C ASN A 190 5.05 -18.68 -3.30
N ALA A 191 4.53 -18.05 -2.25
CA ALA A 191 3.16 -17.57 -2.19
C ALA A 191 3.10 -16.05 -2.11
N THR A 192 2.14 -15.44 -2.82
CA THR A 192 1.83 -14.02 -2.68
C THR A 192 0.47 -13.85 -2.01
N LEU A 193 0.46 -13.22 -0.84
CA LEU A 193 -0.74 -12.87 -0.09
C LEU A 193 -0.98 -11.37 -0.15
N TYR A 194 -2.17 -11.01 -0.55
CA TYR A 194 -2.70 -9.66 -0.57
C TYR A 194 -3.71 -9.50 0.55
N PHE A 195 -3.57 -8.46 1.35
CA PHE A 195 -4.42 -8.22 2.51
C PHE A 195 -5.32 -7.02 2.28
N HIS A 196 -6.63 -7.22 2.47
CA HIS A 196 -7.63 -6.19 2.32
C HIS A 196 -7.77 -5.38 3.60
N ASP A 197 -7.69 -4.04 3.50
CA ASP A 197 -7.90 -3.10 4.60
C ASP A 197 -7.13 -3.50 5.89
N GLN A 198 -7.81 -3.76 7.00
CA GLN A 198 -7.22 -4.15 8.29
C GLN A 198 -6.97 -5.66 8.43
N ALA A 199 -7.03 -6.40 7.33
CA ALA A 199 -6.69 -7.83 7.35
C ALA A 199 -5.24 -8.06 7.81
N GLY A 200 -4.96 -9.23 8.35
CA GLY A 200 -3.63 -9.58 8.85
C GLY A 200 -3.56 -11.04 9.27
N ILE A 201 -2.43 -11.45 9.84
CA ILE A 201 -2.24 -12.81 10.34
C ILE A 201 -2.05 -12.78 11.86
N ASP A 202 -2.96 -13.44 12.58
CA ASP A 202 -2.86 -13.66 14.03
C ASP A 202 -2.24 -15.03 14.29
N VAL A 203 -1.01 -15.05 14.84
CA VAL A 203 -0.21 -16.26 15.03
C VAL A 203 -0.16 -16.61 16.50
N HIS A 204 -0.94 -17.61 16.91
CA HIS A 204 -0.85 -18.23 18.23
C HIS A 204 0.00 -19.51 18.19
N GLY A 205 0.11 -20.14 17.04
CA GLY A 205 0.94 -21.31 16.75
C GLY A 205 2.26 -20.93 16.09
N THR A 206 2.58 -21.54 14.95
CA THR A 206 3.82 -21.34 14.22
C THR A 206 3.57 -20.90 12.79
N LEU A 207 4.28 -19.85 12.36
CA LEU A 207 4.31 -19.40 10.97
C LEU A 207 5.70 -19.65 10.36
N ILE A 208 5.72 -20.35 9.23
CA ILE A 208 6.92 -20.56 8.43
C ILE A 208 6.66 -19.99 7.03
N THR A 209 7.52 -19.10 6.57
CA THR A 209 7.46 -18.56 5.20
C THR A 209 8.77 -18.75 4.46
N ASP A 210 8.69 -19.05 3.18
CA ASP A 210 9.82 -19.21 2.28
C ASP A 210 9.48 -18.65 0.91
N SER A 211 10.23 -17.65 0.46
CA SER A 211 10.04 -16.97 -0.84
C SER A 211 8.63 -16.40 -1.02
N CYS A 212 8.17 -15.61 -0.05
CA CYS A 212 6.81 -15.07 -0.02
C CYS A 212 6.78 -13.55 -0.16
N LEU A 213 5.66 -13.05 -0.71
CA LEU A 213 5.31 -11.63 -0.71
C LEU A 213 4.02 -11.41 0.08
N LEU A 214 4.07 -10.55 1.11
CA LEU A 214 2.94 -10.16 1.96
C LEU A 214 2.73 -8.65 1.85
N ARG A 215 1.59 -8.20 1.31
CA ARG A 215 1.33 -6.79 1.04
C ARG A 215 -0.16 -6.45 1.03
N GLY A 216 -0.48 -5.14 1.00
CA GLY A 216 -1.85 -4.69 0.74
C GLY A 216 -2.38 -5.10 -0.64
N ASP A 217 -3.69 -5.22 -0.78
CA ASP A 217 -4.36 -5.74 -1.98
C ASP A 217 -4.59 -4.68 -3.08
N ARG A 218 -4.22 -3.43 -2.84
CA ARG A 218 -4.38 -2.36 -3.82
C ARG A 218 -3.34 -2.47 -4.92
N LEU A 219 -3.80 -2.74 -6.15
CA LEU A 219 -2.97 -2.81 -7.36
C LEU A 219 -3.12 -1.58 -8.26
N ASP A 220 -3.98 -0.64 -7.86
CA ASP A 220 -4.27 0.60 -8.54
C ASP A 220 -3.37 1.76 -8.07
N ARG A 221 -3.75 2.98 -8.42
CA ARG A 221 -3.03 4.20 -8.09
C ARG A 221 -3.87 5.11 -7.20
N MET A 222 -3.24 5.70 -6.18
CA MET A 222 -3.84 6.79 -5.41
C MET A 222 -3.92 8.06 -6.25
N PHE A 223 -2.83 8.37 -6.95
CA PHE A 223 -2.71 9.44 -7.93
C PHE A 223 -1.99 8.91 -9.17
N SER A 224 -2.08 9.59 -10.29
CA SER A 224 -1.44 9.16 -11.55
C SER A 224 0.06 8.84 -11.42
N TYR A 225 0.75 9.51 -10.51
CA TYR A 225 2.18 9.32 -10.21
C TYR A 225 2.46 8.39 -9.02
N LEU A 226 1.45 8.05 -8.20
CA LEU A 226 1.61 7.31 -6.95
C LEU A 226 0.81 5.99 -6.97
N PRO A 227 1.41 4.87 -7.36
CA PRO A 227 0.77 3.57 -7.23
C PRO A 227 0.66 3.17 -5.75
N TYR A 228 -0.44 2.48 -5.39
CA TYR A 228 -0.64 1.99 -4.02
C TYR A 228 0.45 1.02 -3.56
N ASP A 229 1.18 0.41 -4.46
CA ASP A 229 2.38 -0.37 -4.14
C ASP A 229 3.42 0.40 -3.32
N ARG A 230 3.40 1.73 -3.41
CA ARG A 230 4.32 2.65 -2.72
C ARG A 230 3.66 3.39 -1.54
N VAL A 231 2.40 3.11 -1.25
CA VAL A 231 1.64 3.73 -0.16
C VAL A 231 1.62 2.79 1.04
N SER A 232 1.99 3.29 2.21
CA SER A 232 1.92 2.56 3.49
C SER A 232 0.48 2.49 4.03
N GLY A 233 0.24 1.78 5.13
CA GLY A 233 -1.03 1.81 5.86
C GLY A 233 -2.16 0.99 5.26
N GLN A 234 -1.87 -0.09 4.52
CA GLN A 234 -2.89 -0.84 3.80
C GLN A 234 -3.42 -2.08 4.53
N TRP A 235 -2.69 -2.64 5.50
CA TRP A 235 -3.07 -3.88 6.18
C TRP A 235 -2.44 -4.03 7.56
N GLY A 236 -2.98 -4.90 8.40
CA GLY A 236 -2.68 -5.00 9.82
C GLY A 236 -1.43 -5.80 10.21
N GLY A 237 -0.62 -6.27 9.23
CA GLY A 237 0.65 -6.96 9.50
C GLY A 237 0.52 -8.36 10.12
N LEU A 238 1.63 -8.83 10.69
CA LEU A 238 1.76 -10.12 11.39
C LEU A 238 1.80 -9.90 12.90
N HIS A 239 0.93 -10.57 13.64
CA HIS A 239 0.88 -10.49 15.09
C HIS A 239 1.19 -11.85 15.71
N PHE A 240 2.37 -11.98 16.32
CA PHE A 240 2.80 -13.16 17.06
C PHE A 240 2.43 -13.02 18.53
N TYR A 241 1.40 -13.75 18.94
CA TYR A 241 0.89 -13.75 20.30
C TYR A 241 1.80 -14.50 21.28
N GLU A 242 1.50 -14.39 22.58
CA GLU A 242 2.31 -14.97 23.68
C GLU A 242 2.65 -16.46 23.45
N THR A 243 1.73 -17.26 22.94
CA THR A 243 1.90 -18.70 22.73
C THR A 243 2.68 -19.06 21.46
N SER A 244 2.92 -18.09 20.57
CA SER A 244 3.57 -18.33 19.29
C SER A 244 5.08 -18.52 19.46
N THR A 245 5.61 -19.59 18.89
CA THR A 245 7.04 -19.95 18.95
C THR A 245 7.52 -20.53 17.62
N LYS A 246 8.85 -20.62 17.45
CA LYS A 246 9.52 -21.28 16.31
C LYS A 246 9.13 -20.72 14.96
N ASN A 247 8.82 -19.44 14.91
CA ASN A 247 8.47 -18.77 13.67
C ASN A 247 9.73 -18.52 12.83
N ILE A 248 9.67 -18.88 11.55
CA ILE A 248 10.78 -18.75 10.62
C ILE A 248 10.30 -18.07 9.35
N LEU A 249 10.87 -16.90 9.04
CA LEU A 249 10.61 -16.19 7.80
C LEU A 249 11.91 -16.14 6.99
N THR A 250 11.89 -16.74 5.81
CA THR A 250 13.02 -16.77 4.88
C THR A 250 12.63 -16.17 3.54
N ASP A 251 13.53 -15.37 2.94
CA ASP A 251 13.32 -14.76 1.61
C ASP A 251 11.93 -14.12 1.45
N THR A 252 11.44 -13.48 2.52
CA THR A 252 10.06 -12.98 2.58
C THR A 252 10.04 -11.46 2.57
N GLU A 253 9.25 -10.90 1.67
CA GLU A 253 9.00 -9.47 1.59
C GLU A 253 7.66 -9.11 2.26
N ILE A 254 7.69 -8.14 3.19
CA ILE A 254 6.54 -7.59 3.90
C ILE A 254 6.51 -6.09 3.66
N ARG A 255 5.42 -5.57 3.08
CA ARG A 255 5.30 -4.14 2.80
C ARG A 255 3.91 -3.57 2.96
N ASN A 256 3.85 -2.25 3.09
CA ASN A 256 2.63 -1.45 3.14
C ASN A 256 1.75 -1.69 4.38
N SER A 257 2.33 -2.17 5.48
CA SER A 257 1.59 -2.37 6.74
C SER A 257 1.13 -1.06 7.39
N SER A 258 0.12 -1.16 8.26
CA SER A 258 -0.34 -0.06 9.12
C SER A 258 0.48 0.01 10.42
N ASP A 259 -0.08 -0.31 11.57
CA ASP A 259 0.53 -0.08 12.88
C ASP A 259 1.86 -0.80 13.09
N TYR A 260 1.94 -2.06 12.64
CA TYR A 260 3.15 -2.90 12.71
C TYR A 260 3.24 -3.78 11.46
N ALA A 261 4.44 -3.92 10.90
CA ALA A 261 4.64 -5.00 9.92
C ALA A 261 4.75 -6.35 10.64
N ILE A 262 5.48 -6.38 11.76
CA ILE A 262 5.58 -7.53 12.66
C ILE A 262 5.48 -7.03 14.11
N LEU A 263 4.51 -7.56 14.87
CA LEU A 263 4.40 -7.40 16.30
C LEU A 263 4.61 -8.75 16.99
N CYS A 264 5.58 -8.84 17.91
CA CYS A 264 5.82 -10.00 18.75
C CYS A 264 5.50 -9.65 20.21
N ASP A 265 4.39 -10.16 20.73
CA ASP A 265 3.95 -9.90 22.09
C ASP A 265 4.90 -10.49 23.14
N SER A 266 4.82 -9.93 24.36
CA SER A 266 5.58 -10.44 25.49
C SER A 266 5.15 -11.84 25.87
N ALA A 267 6.14 -12.70 26.08
CA ALA A 267 5.96 -14.04 26.63
C ALA A 267 6.96 -14.29 27.77
N ALA A 268 6.86 -15.42 28.42
CA ALA A 268 7.91 -15.90 29.32
C ALA A 268 9.22 -16.03 28.53
N PHE A 269 10.27 -15.33 28.98
CA PHE A 269 11.54 -15.31 28.26
C PHE A 269 12.24 -16.68 28.37
N ASP A 270 12.61 -17.23 27.22
CA ASP A 270 13.46 -18.40 27.10
C ASP A 270 14.64 -18.09 26.17
N ALA A 271 15.84 -18.11 26.72
CA ALA A 271 17.07 -17.84 25.95
C ALA A 271 17.45 -18.99 24.99
N THR A 272 16.87 -20.17 25.14
CA THR A 272 17.20 -21.37 24.37
C THR A 272 16.33 -21.55 23.15
N GLU A 273 15.15 -20.90 23.13
CA GLU A 273 14.18 -21.02 22.02
C GLU A 273 14.01 -19.69 21.29
N LEU A 274 14.28 -19.71 19.97
CA LEU A 274 13.95 -18.57 19.12
C LEU A 274 12.43 -18.51 18.90
N ARG A 275 11.83 -17.38 19.27
CA ARG A 275 10.43 -17.13 18.96
C ARG A 275 10.25 -16.68 17.51
N LEU A 276 11.22 -15.93 16.99
CA LEU A 276 11.18 -15.41 15.63
C LEU A 276 12.59 -15.41 15.04
N ASP A 277 12.73 -16.02 13.89
CA ASP A 277 13.93 -16.05 13.08
C ASP A 277 13.65 -15.48 11.70
N LEU A 278 14.29 -14.36 11.37
CA LEU A 278 14.18 -13.72 10.06
C LEU A 278 15.51 -13.88 9.31
N LEU A 279 15.45 -14.49 8.15
CA LEU A 279 16.60 -14.68 7.28
C LEU A 279 16.31 -14.11 5.90
N HIS A 280 17.14 -13.15 5.45
CA HIS A 280 17.06 -12.58 4.11
C HIS A 280 15.69 -11.96 3.78
N CYS A 281 15.06 -11.33 4.80
CA CYS A 281 13.75 -10.71 4.66
C CYS A 281 13.86 -9.21 4.35
N VAL A 282 12.86 -8.71 3.63
CA VAL A 282 12.66 -7.28 3.38
C VAL A 282 11.37 -6.82 4.05
N ILE A 283 11.45 -5.87 4.98
CA ILE A 283 10.31 -5.19 5.58
C ILE A 283 10.38 -3.72 5.18
N HIS A 284 9.39 -3.28 4.40
CA HIS A 284 9.50 -1.99 3.75
C HIS A 284 8.18 -1.22 3.73
N ASN A 285 8.27 0.12 3.90
CA ASN A 285 7.19 1.07 3.68
C ASN A 285 5.95 0.80 4.54
N GLY A 286 6.10 0.86 5.87
CA GLY A 286 4.99 0.77 6.84
C GLY A 286 4.61 2.14 7.42
N GLU A 287 3.33 2.32 7.76
CA GLU A 287 2.82 3.51 8.44
C GLU A 287 3.15 3.51 9.94
N GLY A 288 3.53 2.37 10.50
CA GLY A 288 3.92 2.20 11.89
C GLY A 288 5.32 1.62 12.03
N THR A 289 5.50 0.72 13.00
CA THR A 289 6.80 0.09 13.32
C THR A 289 7.04 -1.15 12.43
N GLY A 290 8.25 -1.31 11.90
CA GLY A 290 8.62 -2.46 11.07
C GLY A 290 8.60 -3.77 11.88
N LEU A 291 9.44 -3.86 12.91
CA LEU A 291 9.48 -5.00 13.81
C LEU A 291 9.44 -4.52 15.26
N ALA A 292 8.40 -4.84 16.00
CA ALA A 292 8.28 -4.59 17.43
C ALA A 292 8.30 -5.90 18.21
N CYS A 293 9.27 -6.05 19.14
CA CYS A 293 9.42 -7.25 19.94
C CYS A 293 9.46 -6.94 21.43
N ARG A 294 8.69 -7.70 22.21
CA ARG A 294 8.59 -7.57 23.67
C ARG A 294 9.05 -8.86 24.33
N ASN A 295 10.11 -8.79 25.14
CA ASN A 295 10.65 -9.90 25.95
C ASN A 295 10.78 -11.22 25.15
N ALA A 296 11.29 -11.14 23.94
CA ALA A 296 11.41 -12.27 23.02
C ALA A 296 12.87 -12.57 22.72
N ASN A 297 13.17 -13.83 22.39
CA ASN A 297 14.44 -14.25 21.80
C ASN A 297 14.28 -14.27 20.28
N ILE A 298 14.92 -13.32 19.59
CA ILE A 298 14.78 -13.12 18.15
C ILE A 298 16.12 -13.02 17.44
N ARG A 299 16.13 -13.39 16.17
CA ARG A 299 17.29 -13.28 15.31
C ARG A 299 16.91 -12.68 13.96
N LEU A 300 17.68 -11.71 13.52
CA LEU A 300 17.64 -11.09 12.20
C LEU A 300 18.97 -11.32 11.50
N GLN A 301 18.95 -11.93 10.33
CA GLN A 301 20.14 -12.14 9.52
C GLN A 301 19.88 -11.72 8.07
N LEU A 302 20.80 -10.93 7.50
CA LEU A 302 20.71 -10.46 6.11
C LEU A 302 19.37 -9.77 5.78
N CYS A 303 18.76 -9.07 6.75
CA CYS A 303 17.47 -8.45 6.58
C CYS A 303 17.58 -6.95 6.26
N GLN A 304 16.70 -6.45 5.40
CA GLN A 304 16.43 -5.03 5.21
C GLN A 304 15.16 -4.65 5.97
N ILE A 305 15.22 -3.64 6.83
CA ILE A 305 14.03 -2.99 7.41
C ILE A 305 14.15 -1.49 7.16
N SER A 306 13.21 -0.94 6.40
CA SER A 306 13.37 0.41 5.85
C SER A 306 12.04 1.14 5.65
N ASN A 307 12.10 2.48 5.69
CA ASN A 307 10.99 3.38 5.39
C ASN A 307 9.75 3.10 6.24
N MET A 308 9.90 3.20 7.57
CA MET A 308 8.81 3.08 8.54
C MET A 308 8.45 4.45 9.11
N ALA A 309 7.18 4.76 9.27
CA ALA A 309 6.79 6.00 9.96
C ALA A 309 7.15 5.93 11.46
N GLY A 310 6.98 4.76 12.08
CA GLY A 310 7.53 4.43 13.39
C GLY A 310 8.99 3.97 13.30
N GLU A 311 9.43 3.17 14.26
CA GLU A 311 10.77 2.60 14.27
C GLU A 311 10.92 1.52 13.18
N CYS A 312 12.11 1.41 12.56
CA CYS A 312 12.37 0.22 11.76
C CYS A 312 12.37 -1.02 12.67
N VAL A 313 13.09 -0.97 13.79
CA VAL A 313 13.13 -2.04 14.80
C VAL A 313 12.98 -1.47 16.19
N ALA A 314 12.04 -2.01 16.98
CA ALA A 314 11.78 -1.66 18.37
C ALA A 314 11.90 -2.89 19.29
N ILE A 315 12.89 -2.88 20.19
CA ILE A 315 13.18 -3.97 21.11
C ILE A 315 12.86 -3.53 22.55
N MET A 316 11.94 -4.20 23.19
CA MET A 316 11.51 -3.93 24.57
C MET A 316 11.85 -5.13 25.46
N GLY A 317 13.13 -5.25 25.85
CA GLY A 317 13.64 -6.40 26.62
C GLY A 317 13.90 -7.65 25.78
N GLY A 318 14.22 -8.77 26.45
CA GLY A 318 14.54 -10.06 25.85
C GLY A 318 15.95 -10.14 25.27
N GLN A 319 16.13 -10.96 24.24
CA GLN A 319 17.40 -11.16 23.55
C GLN A 319 17.23 -10.98 22.05
N THR A 320 18.12 -10.18 21.45
CA THR A 320 18.07 -9.90 20.02
C THR A 320 19.44 -10.02 19.39
N GLN A 321 19.51 -10.72 18.25
CA GLN A 321 20.69 -10.77 17.41
C GLN A 321 20.37 -10.12 16.04
N ILE A 322 21.16 -9.11 15.67
CA ILE A 322 21.07 -8.42 14.38
C ILE A 322 22.41 -8.61 13.68
N HIS A 323 22.44 -9.40 12.62
CA HIS A 323 23.66 -9.71 11.90
C HIS A 323 23.54 -9.43 10.41
N ARG A 324 24.44 -8.60 9.88
CA ARG A 324 24.45 -8.19 8.48
C ARG A 324 23.07 -7.67 8.00
N CYS A 325 22.47 -6.77 8.78
CA CYS A 325 21.19 -6.17 8.44
C CYS A 325 21.38 -4.70 8.01
N THR A 326 20.43 -4.21 7.22
CA THR A 326 20.31 -2.80 6.84
C THR A 326 19.03 -2.24 7.46
N LEU A 327 19.19 -1.38 8.46
CA LEU A 327 18.10 -0.61 9.07
C LEU A 327 18.17 0.82 8.54
N ALA A 328 17.27 1.20 7.64
CA ALA A 328 17.37 2.42 6.87
C ALA A 328 16.09 3.27 6.97
N GLN A 329 16.17 4.30 7.82
CA GLN A 329 15.02 5.15 8.15
C GLN A 329 14.90 6.35 7.19
N PHE A 330 14.28 6.10 6.03
CA PHE A 330 14.04 7.11 4.99
C PHE A 330 12.55 7.22 4.64
N TYR A 331 11.65 7.08 5.61
CA TYR A 331 10.22 7.21 5.37
C TYR A 331 9.86 8.57 4.77
N PRO A 332 9.21 8.61 3.59
CA PRO A 332 9.12 9.85 2.83
C PRO A 332 7.92 10.73 3.20
N TYR A 333 6.87 10.16 3.82
CA TYR A 333 5.60 10.85 3.99
C TYR A 333 5.49 11.69 5.27
N ASP A 334 6.36 11.49 6.26
CA ASP A 334 6.36 12.24 7.52
C ASP A 334 7.79 12.58 7.97
N GLY A 335 7.99 13.81 8.42
CA GLY A 335 9.23 14.27 9.06
C GLY A 335 9.41 13.75 10.48
N ASN A 336 8.33 13.41 11.19
CA ASN A 336 8.33 12.89 12.56
C ASN A 336 8.41 11.36 12.59
N ARG A 337 9.33 10.81 11.83
CA ARG A 337 9.58 9.36 11.79
C ARG A 337 10.30 8.86 13.03
N GLY A 338 10.08 7.58 13.38
CA GLY A 338 10.78 6.90 14.48
C GLY A 338 12.26 6.64 14.21
N ALA A 339 12.95 6.03 15.17
CA ALA A 339 14.35 5.64 15.01
C ALA A 339 14.52 4.45 14.04
N ALA A 340 15.71 4.31 13.46
CA ALA A 340 16.04 3.07 12.74
C ALA A 340 16.15 1.88 13.71
N LEU A 341 16.70 2.12 14.92
CA LEU A 341 16.74 1.13 15.98
C LEU A 341 16.39 1.78 17.32
N MET A 342 15.35 1.27 17.97
CA MET A 342 15.02 1.61 19.37
C MET A 342 15.15 0.34 20.23
N PHE A 343 15.77 0.47 21.41
CA PHE A 343 15.83 -0.60 22.40
C PHE A 343 15.68 -0.06 23.82
N SER A 344 15.01 -0.81 24.67
CA SER A 344 14.70 -0.35 26.05
C SER A 344 14.74 -1.48 27.07
N ASP A 345 14.90 -1.08 28.35
CA ASP A 345 14.75 -1.95 29.53
C ASP A 345 13.34 -1.90 30.12
N THR A 346 12.33 -1.55 29.34
CA THR A 346 10.91 -1.67 29.78
C THR A 346 10.64 -3.07 30.34
N LEU A 347 11.24 -4.09 29.73
CA LEU A 347 11.45 -5.43 30.26
C LEU A 347 12.96 -5.72 30.23
N PRO A 348 13.48 -6.66 31.07
CA PRO A 348 14.92 -6.92 31.11
C PRO A 348 15.52 -7.18 29.74
N LEU A 349 16.43 -6.32 29.27
CA LEU A 349 17.17 -6.51 28.04
C LEU A 349 18.37 -7.42 28.30
N GLN A 350 18.19 -8.70 28.11
CA GLN A 350 19.20 -9.73 28.42
C GLN A 350 20.44 -9.60 27.53
N ASN A 351 20.23 -9.34 26.22
CA ASN A 351 21.31 -9.09 25.27
C ASN A 351 20.74 -8.51 23.96
N LEU A 352 21.33 -7.41 23.48
CA LEU A 352 21.18 -6.94 22.10
C LEU A 352 22.56 -6.96 21.46
N LEU A 353 22.75 -7.84 20.49
CA LEU A 353 23.97 -7.91 19.70
C LEU A 353 23.69 -7.44 18.28
N CYS A 354 24.33 -6.35 17.87
CA CYS A 354 24.31 -5.87 16.50
C CYS A 354 25.69 -5.96 15.89
N ASP A 355 25.85 -6.75 14.82
CA ASP A 355 27.13 -7.02 14.18
C ASP A 355 27.04 -6.88 12.66
N SER A 356 28.10 -6.34 12.05
CA SER A 356 28.26 -6.22 10.59
C SER A 356 27.09 -5.56 9.86
N SER A 357 26.40 -4.63 10.53
CA SER A 357 25.15 -4.06 10.08
C SER A 357 25.27 -2.57 9.71
N ILE A 358 24.30 -2.05 8.98
CA ILE A 358 24.15 -0.64 8.63
C ILE A 358 22.90 -0.12 9.32
N ILE A 359 23.05 0.92 10.15
CA ILE A 359 21.93 1.63 10.79
C ILE A 359 22.06 3.11 10.44
N THR A 360 21.22 3.58 9.52
CA THR A 360 21.27 4.92 8.96
C THR A 360 19.88 5.49 8.68
N GLY A 361 19.80 6.76 8.30
CA GLY A 361 18.53 7.43 8.01
C GLY A 361 18.72 8.91 7.70
N TYR A 362 17.60 9.66 7.70
CA TYR A 362 17.64 11.12 7.50
C TYR A 362 18.14 11.87 8.74
N ALA A 363 17.70 11.48 9.92
CA ALA A 363 18.11 12.15 11.15
C ALA A 363 19.59 11.91 11.45
N ASP A 364 20.21 12.83 12.17
CA ASP A 364 21.62 12.73 12.58
C ASP A 364 21.87 11.72 13.68
N ASP A 365 20.80 11.33 14.37
CA ASP A 365 20.77 10.26 15.36
C ASP A 365 19.53 9.39 15.12
N VAL A 366 19.76 8.15 14.70
CA VAL A 366 18.70 7.19 14.40
C VAL A 366 18.71 5.96 15.31
N ILE A 367 19.50 6.03 16.42
CA ILE A 367 19.59 4.93 17.39
C ILE A 367 19.17 5.45 18.76
N MET A 368 18.16 4.82 19.35
CA MET A 368 17.58 5.23 20.61
C MET A 368 17.68 4.10 21.65
N GLY A 369 18.58 4.23 22.62
CA GLY A 369 18.66 3.38 23.80
C GLY A 369 17.94 4.03 24.98
N ILE A 370 16.90 3.39 25.53
CA ILE A 370 16.10 3.92 26.64
C ILE A 370 16.29 3.05 27.87
N ARG A 371 16.90 3.62 28.92
CA ARG A 371 17.05 2.95 30.21
C ARG A 371 16.09 3.60 31.21
N THR A 372 15.08 2.85 31.65
CA THR A 372 14.05 3.32 32.57
C THR A 372 14.32 2.93 34.03
N ASP A 373 15.06 1.83 34.25
CA ASP A 373 15.34 1.28 35.56
C ASP A 373 16.79 0.79 35.68
N THR A 374 17.59 1.47 36.48
CA THR A 374 19.02 1.14 36.63
C THR A 374 19.27 -0.19 37.34
N THR A 375 18.25 -0.81 37.92
CA THR A 375 18.34 -2.13 38.58
C THR A 375 18.07 -3.29 37.60
N ARG A 376 17.49 -2.99 36.44
CA ARG A 376 17.22 -3.98 35.41
C ARG A 376 18.45 -4.27 34.57
N VAL A 377 18.48 -5.48 34.01
CA VAL A 377 19.46 -5.89 33.01
C VAL A 377 19.26 -5.03 31.75
N PHE A 378 20.36 -4.40 31.29
CA PHE A 378 20.36 -3.59 30.07
C PHE A 378 21.68 -3.85 29.32
N GLU A 379 21.76 -5.03 28.68
CA GLU A 379 22.97 -5.46 27.98
C GLU A 379 22.82 -5.32 26.46
N TYR A 380 23.77 -4.57 25.87
CA TYR A 380 23.81 -4.38 24.44
C TYR A 380 25.25 -4.23 23.95
N ARG A 381 25.49 -4.58 22.69
CA ARG A 381 26.79 -4.45 22.04
C ARG A 381 26.62 -4.22 20.54
N PHE A 382 27.41 -3.31 19.99
CA PHE A 382 27.53 -3.04 18.56
C PHE A 382 28.96 -3.33 18.11
N MET A 383 29.09 -4.06 17.00
CA MET A 383 30.38 -4.47 16.47
C MET A 383 30.41 -4.33 14.95
N HIS A 384 31.60 -3.99 14.39
CA HIS A 384 31.86 -3.98 12.95
C HIS A 384 30.75 -3.35 12.10
N SER A 385 30.12 -2.29 12.55
CA SER A 385 28.89 -1.76 11.97
C SER A 385 29.04 -0.28 11.60
N LEU A 386 28.22 0.19 10.64
CA LEU A 386 28.04 1.61 10.36
C LEU A 386 26.83 2.11 11.14
N LEU A 387 27.03 3.14 11.96
CA LEU A 387 26.01 3.72 12.84
C LEU A 387 25.88 5.22 12.63
N ARG A 388 24.69 5.68 12.27
CA ARG A 388 24.35 7.11 12.22
C ARG A 388 23.82 7.57 13.58
N THR A 389 24.72 7.89 14.45
CA THR A 389 24.50 8.42 15.80
C THR A 389 25.76 9.14 16.28
N PRO A 390 25.68 10.12 17.18
CA PRO A 390 26.87 10.71 17.78
C PRO A 390 27.77 9.66 18.43
N LYS A 391 29.09 9.80 18.22
CA LYS A 391 30.05 8.88 18.84
C LYS A 391 29.91 8.85 20.36
N VAL A 392 29.77 7.65 20.90
CA VAL A 392 29.63 7.45 22.34
C VAL A 392 31.02 7.57 23.01
N GLU A 393 31.18 8.59 23.86
CA GLU A 393 32.43 8.89 24.59
C GLU A 393 32.33 8.62 26.11
N THR A 394 31.18 8.13 26.58
CA THR A 394 30.93 7.78 27.98
C THR A 394 31.51 6.40 28.32
N ALA A 395 31.30 5.95 29.55
CA ALA A 395 31.68 4.60 30.01
C ALA A 395 31.09 3.49 29.12
N ASP A 396 29.95 3.76 28.43
CA ASP A 396 29.35 2.82 27.51
C ASP A 396 30.13 2.62 26.20
N SER A 397 31.16 3.40 25.94
CA SER A 397 32.03 3.25 24.75
C SER A 397 32.62 1.84 24.59
N VAL A 398 32.77 1.10 25.69
CA VAL A 398 33.25 -0.31 25.68
C VAL A 398 32.27 -1.28 25.02
N ARG A 399 31.04 -0.86 24.79
CA ARG A 399 29.98 -1.62 24.12
C ARG A 399 30.04 -1.51 22.59
N PHE A 400 30.94 -0.67 22.09
CA PHE A 400 31.08 -0.35 20.66
C PHE A 400 32.48 -0.75 20.17
N THR A 401 32.57 -1.70 19.24
CA THR A 401 33.85 -2.23 18.72
C THR A 401 33.86 -2.08 17.20
N ASP A 402 34.93 -1.48 16.66
CA ASP A 402 35.13 -1.33 15.21
C ASP A 402 33.95 -0.70 14.49
N ILE A 403 33.48 0.44 14.98
CA ILE A 403 32.31 1.17 14.46
C ILE A 403 32.75 2.26 13.48
N ILE A 404 32.08 2.30 12.33
CA ILE A 404 32.08 3.44 11.43
C ILE A 404 30.97 4.39 11.91
N TRP A 405 31.39 5.49 12.56
CA TRP A 405 30.47 6.53 13.03
C TRP A 405 30.14 7.46 11.87
N GLU A 406 28.89 7.37 11.36
CA GLU A 406 28.42 8.25 10.29
C GLU A 406 27.98 9.60 10.88
N THR A 407 28.48 10.69 10.31
CA THR A 407 28.17 12.06 10.74
C THR A 407 27.61 12.89 9.59
N PRO A 408 26.85 13.98 9.87
CA PRO A 408 26.37 14.90 8.84
C PRO A 408 27.47 15.57 8.01
N LYS A 409 28.72 15.49 8.45
CA LYS A 409 29.88 16.11 7.77
C LYS A 409 30.53 15.17 6.75
N ASP A 410 30.19 13.89 6.78
CA ASP A 410 30.77 12.91 5.86
C ASP A 410 30.29 13.16 4.43
N SER A 411 31.18 13.05 3.48
CA SER A 411 30.86 13.23 2.06
C SER A 411 29.92 12.14 1.53
N ILE A 412 30.01 10.92 2.08
CA ILE A 412 29.13 9.80 1.83
C ILE A 412 28.41 9.48 3.13
N GLN A 413 27.14 9.78 3.17
CA GLN A 413 26.28 9.61 4.34
C GLN A 413 24.81 9.38 3.94
N GLY A 414 24.01 8.79 4.82
CA GLY A 414 22.57 8.62 4.64
C GLY A 414 22.22 7.96 3.31
N THR A 415 21.43 8.63 2.49
CA THR A 415 20.99 8.13 1.18
C THR A 415 22.14 7.82 0.22
N ARG A 416 23.30 8.47 0.35
CA ARG A 416 24.47 8.29 -0.54
C ARG A 416 25.20 6.96 -0.35
N HIS A 417 24.87 6.19 0.68
CA HIS A 417 25.37 4.82 0.82
C HIS A 417 24.75 3.86 -0.18
N PHE A 418 23.60 4.21 -0.77
CA PHE A 418 22.77 3.32 -1.56
C PHE A 418 22.73 3.71 -3.03
N ARG A 419 22.47 2.75 -3.91
CA ARG A 419 22.45 2.94 -5.36
C ARG A 419 21.37 3.92 -5.81
N LEU A 420 20.19 3.85 -5.20
CA LEU A 420 19.07 4.71 -5.56
C LEU A 420 18.16 4.95 -4.36
N ILE A 421 18.02 6.21 -4.01
CA ILE A 421 16.96 6.69 -3.11
C ILE A 421 16.29 7.86 -3.83
N ASP A 422 15.21 7.58 -4.53
CA ASP A 422 14.41 8.53 -5.30
C ASP A 422 13.10 8.80 -4.54
N GLU A 423 13.10 9.86 -3.75
CA GLU A 423 11.95 10.24 -2.91
C GLU A 423 10.79 10.77 -3.74
N ASP A 424 11.08 11.44 -4.85
CA ASP A 424 10.05 12.04 -5.71
C ASP A 424 9.20 10.97 -6.41
N ASN A 425 9.82 9.84 -6.75
CA ASN A 425 9.16 8.72 -7.39
C ASN A 425 8.93 7.54 -6.44
N PHE A 426 9.34 7.62 -5.16
CA PHE A 426 9.26 6.55 -4.15
C PHE A 426 9.90 5.23 -4.61
N ILE A 427 11.11 5.32 -5.21
CA ILE A 427 11.87 4.17 -5.70
C ILE A 427 13.14 4.04 -4.86
N TYR A 428 13.37 2.85 -4.31
CA TYR A 428 14.45 2.59 -3.36
C TYR A 428 15.21 1.33 -3.74
N ASP A 429 16.54 1.47 -3.92
CA ASP A 429 17.48 0.36 -4.06
C ASP A 429 18.55 0.48 -2.96
N PHE A 430 18.42 -0.31 -1.92
CA PHE A 430 19.31 -0.31 -0.76
C PHE A 430 20.59 -1.13 -0.96
N HIS A 431 20.89 -1.61 -2.16
CA HIS A 431 22.22 -2.10 -2.47
C HIS A 431 23.25 -0.97 -2.34
N LEU A 432 24.43 -1.30 -1.85
CA LEU A 432 25.46 -0.28 -1.64
C LEU A 432 25.96 0.33 -2.95
N ASP A 433 26.09 1.64 -2.95
CA ASP A 433 26.81 2.36 -3.99
C ASP A 433 28.32 2.04 -3.95
N SER A 434 28.97 2.14 -5.08
CA SER A 434 30.41 1.89 -5.21
C SER A 434 31.29 2.81 -4.34
N LEU A 435 30.80 3.99 -4.00
CA LEU A 435 31.46 4.98 -3.15
C LEU A 435 31.19 4.78 -1.66
N SER A 436 30.27 3.89 -1.29
CA SER A 436 29.89 3.67 0.12
C SER A 436 31.09 3.22 0.95
N THR A 437 31.21 3.79 2.15
CA THR A 437 32.21 3.38 3.17
C THR A 437 31.75 2.12 3.93
N ALA A 438 30.51 1.68 3.74
CA ALA A 438 29.89 0.53 4.41
C ALA A 438 30.11 -0.80 3.66
N LYS A 439 31.10 -0.91 2.78
CA LYS A 439 31.36 -2.13 2.00
C LYS A 439 31.56 -3.35 2.89
N GLY A 440 30.84 -4.42 2.58
CA GLY A 440 30.90 -5.67 3.34
C GLY A 440 30.00 -5.68 4.58
N LEU A 441 29.30 -4.57 4.85
CA LEU A 441 28.28 -4.46 5.89
C LEU A 441 26.88 -4.53 5.30
N GLY A 442 25.87 -4.75 6.17
CA GLY A 442 24.49 -4.79 5.76
C GLY A 442 24.08 -6.09 5.06
N CYS A 443 22.88 -6.09 4.48
CA CYS A 443 22.25 -7.30 3.93
C CYS A 443 22.60 -7.58 2.46
N TYR A 444 23.23 -6.63 1.74
CA TYR A 444 23.55 -6.74 0.32
C TYR A 444 25.04 -6.72 0.03
#